data_cfeb51f7a1af75cf73ad8c312c9eae11
#
_entry.id   cfeb51f7a1af75cf73ad8c312c9eae11
#
_cell.length_a   1.000
_cell.length_b   1.000
_cell.length_c   1.000
_cell.angle_alpha   90.00
_cell.angle_beta   90.00
_cell.angle_gamma   90.00
#
_symmetry.space_group_name_H-M   'P 1'
#
loop_
_entity.id
_entity.type
_entity.pdbx_description
1 polymer ?
#
loop_
_entity_poly.entity_id
_entity_poly.type
_entity_poly.pdbx_seq_one_letter_code
_entity_poly.pdbx_strand_id
1 'polypeptide(L)'
;MMYVNSDEVDMKQKRVAACLLAGMLAVTSAVPAFAEPQEQNYNRVEERQKAREESGGSEDTQETAGLTGTITNAADVANLAETDRVAIIGRMCQQDYAKSGILASISAAQCILESGYMGTDLAQEANNCFGMKVTLSGNTWENSSWDGISSYTKQTGEEYGGRRVTITAAFRKYDCVEDSVADHSAYLLGATDGDRLRYEGLKGETDYRTAIQIIKDGGYATDSAYVSKICNIIEKFNLTQYDVMLDTRSNDELLEDVQFYRIRKTWEDEDSQQGAYLDLAQAKKACKKGYSVFSPDGEKIYTR
;
A
#
# COMPACT_ATOMS: atom_id res chain seq x y z
N MET A 1 -31.51 3.82 49.26
CA MET A 1 -31.82 4.84 48.26
C MET A 1 -30.50 5.56 47.95
N MET A 2 -29.71 5.03 46.99
CA MET A 2 -28.40 5.60 46.60
C MET A 2 -28.64 6.55 45.43
N TYR A 3 -28.35 7.81 45.63
CA TYR A 3 -28.31 8.81 44.54
C TYR A 3 -27.07 8.56 43.70
N VAL A 4 -27.24 8.17 42.44
CA VAL A 4 -26.18 8.16 41.45
C VAL A 4 -26.05 9.59 40.94
N ASN A 5 -24.84 10.14 41.06
CA ASN A 5 -24.51 11.52 40.71
C ASN A 5 -24.54 11.70 39.19
N SER A 6 -25.40 12.61 38.71
CA SER A 6 -25.59 12.89 37.27
C SER A 6 -24.32 13.34 36.53
N ASP A 7 -23.34 13.86 37.27
CA ASP A 7 -22.08 14.38 36.71
C ASP A 7 -21.12 13.29 36.24
N GLU A 8 -21.21 12.08 36.82
CA GLU A 8 -20.36 10.94 36.44
C GLU A 8 -20.81 10.26 35.15
N VAL A 9 -22.12 10.33 34.86
CA VAL A 9 -22.70 9.83 33.61
C VAL A 9 -22.35 10.77 32.44
N ASP A 10 -22.38 12.09 32.70
CA ASP A 10 -22.05 13.12 31.69
C ASP A 10 -20.56 13.09 31.33
N MET A 11 -19.65 12.84 32.29
CA MET A 11 -18.22 12.68 32.00
C MET A 11 -17.90 11.41 31.23
N LYS A 12 -18.59 10.30 31.44
CA LYS A 12 -18.43 9.07 30.65
C LYS A 12 -18.94 9.23 29.22
N GLN A 13 -20.07 9.93 29.05
CA GLN A 13 -20.58 10.24 27.69
C GLN A 13 -19.67 11.21 26.95
N LYS A 14 -19.07 12.19 27.59
CA LYS A 14 -18.10 13.12 26.99
C LYS A 14 -16.77 12.42 26.62
N ARG A 15 -16.33 11.42 27.40
CA ARG A 15 -15.14 10.62 27.08
C ARG A 15 -15.38 9.66 25.92
N VAL A 16 -16.56 9.07 25.80
CA VAL A 16 -16.91 8.22 24.63
C VAL A 16 -17.06 9.06 23.36
N ALA A 17 -17.61 10.26 23.46
CA ALA A 17 -17.67 11.21 22.35
C ALA A 17 -16.28 11.70 21.91
N ALA A 18 -15.33 11.85 22.84
CA ALA A 18 -13.97 12.28 22.53
C ALA A 18 -13.16 11.18 21.79
N CYS A 19 -13.39 9.91 22.09
CA CYS A 19 -12.72 8.81 21.37
C CYS A 19 -13.28 8.58 19.95
N LEU A 20 -14.53 8.96 19.69
CA LEU A 20 -15.12 8.92 18.34
C LEU A 20 -14.80 10.16 17.50
N LEU A 21 -14.30 11.24 18.10
CA LEU A 21 -13.96 12.50 17.44
C LEU A 21 -12.47 12.62 17.06
N ALA A 22 -11.62 11.74 17.55
CA ALA A 22 -10.17 11.78 17.26
C ALA A 22 -9.82 11.42 15.80
N GLY A 23 -10.79 10.96 15.00
CA GLY A 23 -10.62 10.76 13.57
C GLY A 23 -11.10 11.93 12.68
N MET A 24 -11.72 12.99 13.21
CA MET A 24 -12.49 13.93 12.41
C MET A 24 -12.64 15.35 12.95
N LEU A 25 -11.60 15.98 13.46
CA LEU A 25 -11.69 17.41 13.75
C LEU A 25 -10.39 18.13 13.39
N ALA A 26 -10.34 18.62 12.16
CA ALA A 26 -9.61 19.82 11.83
C ALA A 26 -10.51 21.01 12.24
N VAL A 27 -10.34 21.54 13.43
CA VAL A 27 -10.87 22.84 13.81
C VAL A 27 -9.70 23.78 14.02
N THR A 28 -9.68 24.76 13.14
CA THR A 28 -9.07 26.09 13.26
C THR A 28 -8.52 26.39 14.66
N SER A 29 -7.21 26.36 14.81
CA SER A 29 -6.48 27.21 15.69
C SER A 29 -5.00 27.26 15.27
N ALA A 30 -4.56 28.48 14.94
CA ALA A 30 -3.19 28.97 14.90
C ALA A 30 -2.11 27.99 14.41
N VAL A 31 -1.75 28.12 13.16
CA VAL A 31 -0.54 27.58 12.57
C VAL A 31 0.67 28.13 13.35
N PRO A 32 1.46 27.30 14.06
CA PRO A 32 2.82 27.71 14.37
C PRO A 32 3.60 27.62 13.05
N ALA A 33 4.31 28.67 12.74
CA ALA A 33 5.22 28.76 11.62
C ALA A 33 6.31 27.67 11.76
N PHE A 34 6.17 26.60 10.99
CA PHE A 34 7.25 25.66 10.70
C PHE A 34 7.69 25.88 9.25
N ALA A 35 8.65 26.76 9.07
CA ALA A 35 9.22 27.11 7.79
C ALA A 35 10.61 26.47 7.63
N GLU A 36 10.76 25.13 7.76
CA GLU A 36 12.04 24.49 7.44
C GLU A 36 11.98 23.08 6.79
N PRO A 37 10.87 22.33 6.71
CA PRO A 37 10.86 21.07 5.95
C PRO A 37 10.69 21.23 4.45
N GLN A 38 10.26 22.40 3.95
CA GLN A 38 9.91 22.58 2.53
C GLN A 38 11.14 22.66 1.62
N GLU A 39 12.23 23.29 2.05
CA GLU A 39 13.43 23.40 1.21
C GLU A 39 14.15 22.06 1.01
N GLN A 40 14.19 21.21 2.02
CA GLN A 40 14.81 19.88 1.89
C GLN A 40 14.00 18.93 1.01
N ASN A 41 12.66 19.02 1.05
CA ASN A 41 11.81 18.22 0.18
C ASN A 41 11.83 18.73 -1.27
N TYR A 42 11.88 20.05 -1.47
CA TYR A 42 11.97 20.65 -2.80
C TYR A 42 13.28 20.26 -3.50
N ASN A 43 14.40 20.34 -2.82
CA ASN A 43 15.69 19.91 -3.36
C ASN A 43 15.71 18.40 -3.70
N ARG A 44 15.04 17.57 -2.91
CA ARG A 44 14.94 16.13 -3.15
C ARG A 44 14.04 15.78 -4.36
N VAL A 45 13.01 16.58 -4.62
CA VAL A 45 12.16 16.44 -5.82
C VAL A 45 12.96 16.85 -7.07
N GLU A 46 13.68 17.97 -7.03
CA GLU A 46 14.54 18.41 -8.14
C GLU A 46 15.67 17.41 -8.44
N GLU A 47 16.29 16.82 -7.40
CA GLU A 47 17.31 15.79 -7.57
C GLU A 47 16.75 14.52 -8.20
N ARG A 48 15.54 14.11 -7.81
CA ARG A 48 14.85 12.95 -8.42
C ARG A 48 14.41 13.22 -9.86
N GLN A 49 13.89 14.42 -10.15
CA GLN A 49 13.53 14.83 -11.51
C GLN A 49 14.78 14.87 -12.41
N LYS A 50 15.87 15.44 -11.92
CA LYS A 50 17.13 15.49 -12.64
C LYS A 50 17.73 14.09 -12.89
N ALA A 51 17.66 13.19 -11.92
CA ALA A 51 18.05 11.79 -12.08
C ALA A 51 17.19 11.05 -13.12
N ARG A 52 15.88 11.38 -13.23
CA ARG A 52 14.99 10.85 -14.27
C ARG A 52 15.32 11.40 -15.66
N GLU A 53 15.63 12.68 -15.78
CA GLU A 53 16.03 13.33 -17.05
C GLU A 53 17.41 12.82 -17.53
N GLU A 54 18.33 12.54 -16.61
CA GLU A 54 19.64 11.99 -16.91
C GLU A 54 19.60 10.51 -17.30
N SER A 55 18.57 9.75 -16.89
CA SER A 55 18.39 8.34 -17.29
C SER A 55 17.77 8.15 -18.68
N GLY A 56 17.58 9.23 -19.45
CA GLY A 56 17.37 9.26 -20.89
C GLY A 56 16.19 8.43 -21.40
N GLY A 57 15.00 9.04 -21.43
CA GLY A 57 13.89 8.51 -22.21
C GLY A 57 14.20 8.48 -23.70
N SER A 58 14.30 7.31 -24.29
CA SER A 58 14.18 7.12 -25.73
C SER A 58 12.80 6.57 -26.05
N GLU A 59 12.07 7.32 -26.87
CA GLU A 59 10.81 6.93 -27.48
C GLU A 59 10.99 5.74 -28.43
N ASP A 60 9.92 4.98 -28.54
CA ASP A 60 9.59 3.97 -29.57
C ASP A 60 10.32 2.63 -29.56
N THR A 61 9.60 1.62 -29.06
CA THR A 61 9.20 0.46 -29.91
C THR A 61 8.20 -0.40 -29.15
N GLN A 62 7.04 -0.66 -29.77
CA GLN A 62 6.14 -1.75 -29.39
C GLN A 62 6.85 -3.08 -29.55
N GLU A 63 7.26 -3.67 -28.47
CA GLU A 63 7.49 -5.11 -28.34
C GLU A 63 7.05 -5.51 -26.94
N THR A 64 6.35 -6.64 -26.86
CA THR A 64 5.95 -7.32 -25.62
C THR A 64 7.18 -7.67 -24.80
N ALA A 65 7.84 -6.65 -24.26
CA ALA A 65 8.94 -6.80 -23.32
C ALA A 65 8.35 -7.29 -22.00
N GLY A 66 8.89 -8.37 -21.50
CA GLY A 66 8.62 -8.84 -20.14
C GLY A 66 8.72 -7.68 -19.15
N LEU A 67 7.88 -7.72 -18.11
CA LEU A 67 7.75 -6.74 -17.02
C LEU A 67 9.08 -6.46 -16.29
N THR A 68 10.07 -5.93 -16.99
CA THR A 68 11.41 -5.60 -16.46
C THR A 68 11.59 -4.12 -16.16
N GLY A 69 10.55 -3.29 -16.37
CA GLY A 69 10.59 -1.86 -16.04
C GLY A 69 10.16 -1.58 -14.62
N THR A 70 10.77 -0.61 -13.97
CA THR A 70 10.25 0.00 -12.74
C THR A 70 8.88 0.57 -13.06
N ILE A 71 7.82 0.04 -12.42
CA ILE A 71 6.47 0.55 -12.63
C ILE A 71 6.37 1.81 -11.81
N THR A 72 6.22 2.92 -12.49
CA THR A 72 6.18 4.22 -11.84
C THR A 72 4.76 4.74 -11.63
N ASN A 73 3.78 4.31 -12.44
CA ASN A 73 2.41 4.81 -12.33
C ASN A 73 1.38 3.68 -12.26
N ALA A 74 0.37 3.85 -11.42
CA ALA A 74 -0.73 2.90 -11.33
C ALA A 74 -1.55 2.83 -12.63
N ALA A 75 -1.62 3.94 -13.38
CA ALA A 75 -2.30 4.00 -14.68
C ALA A 75 -1.65 3.08 -15.73
N ASP A 76 -0.34 2.88 -15.69
CA ASP A 76 0.39 2.06 -16.65
C ASP A 76 0.03 0.57 -16.54
N VAL A 77 -0.44 0.15 -15.38
CA VAL A 77 -0.84 -1.24 -15.10
C VAL A 77 -2.35 -1.47 -15.13
N ALA A 78 -3.13 -0.43 -15.39
CA ALA A 78 -4.60 -0.49 -15.35
C ALA A 78 -5.19 -1.54 -16.29
N ASN A 79 -4.56 -1.78 -17.43
CA ASN A 79 -5.01 -2.74 -18.45
C ASN A 79 -4.46 -4.16 -18.24
N LEU A 80 -3.61 -4.38 -17.25
CA LEU A 80 -3.08 -5.71 -16.97
C LEU A 80 -4.12 -6.58 -16.25
N ALA A 81 -3.99 -7.90 -16.38
CA ALA A 81 -4.80 -8.84 -15.62
C ALA A 81 -4.63 -8.61 -14.10
N GLU A 82 -5.68 -8.88 -13.31
CA GLU A 82 -5.67 -8.73 -11.85
C GLU A 82 -4.47 -9.45 -11.21
N THR A 83 -4.15 -10.66 -11.67
CA THR A 83 -3.05 -11.46 -11.16
C THR A 83 -1.68 -10.85 -11.43
N ASP A 84 -1.49 -10.19 -12.58
CA ASP A 84 -0.24 -9.49 -12.89
C ASP A 84 -0.10 -8.23 -12.03
N ARG A 85 -1.18 -7.48 -11.86
CA ARG A 85 -1.18 -6.34 -10.92
C ARG A 85 -0.85 -6.76 -9.50
N VAL A 86 -1.39 -7.89 -9.03
CA VAL A 86 -1.05 -8.45 -7.71
C VAL A 86 0.44 -8.82 -7.62
N ALA A 87 1.01 -9.43 -8.67
CA ALA A 87 2.43 -9.76 -8.69
C ALA A 87 3.31 -8.50 -8.65
N ILE A 88 2.94 -7.45 -9.35
CA ILE A 88 3.60 -6.15 -9.34
C ILE A 88 3.55 -5.51 -7.96
N ILE A 89 2.36 -5.45 -7.35
CA ILE A 89 2.17 -4.93 -5.98
C ILE A 89 3.03 -5.71 -4.99
N GLY A 90 3.02 -7.04 -5.05
CA GLY A 90 3.81 -7.89 -4.19
C GLY A 90 5.31 -7.57 -4.26
N ARG A 91 5.81 -7.35 -5.47
CA ARG A 91 7.22 -6.98 -5.71
C ARG A 91 7.59 -5.61 -5.15
N MET A 92 6.79 -4.59 -5.40
CA MET A 92 7.02 -3.25 -4.84
C MET A 92 7.06 -3.30 -3.31
N CYS A 93 6.11 -4.01 -2.69
CA CYS A 93 6.06 -4.16 -1.25
C CYS A 93 7.23 -5.00 -0.71
N GLN A 94 7.76 -5.97 -1.47
CA GLN A 94 8.96 -6.72 -1.12
C GLN A 94 10.21 -5.82 -1.10
N GLN A 95 10.33 -4.90 -2.05
CA GLN A 95 11.42 -3.93 -2.06
C GLN A 95 11.33 -2.96 -0.87
N ASP A 96 10.12 -2.57 -0.51
CA ASP A 96 9.89 -1.73 0.68
C ASP A 96 10.17 -2.50 1.97
N TYR A 97 9.76 -3.77 2.07
CA TYR A 97 10.02 -4.62 3.23
C TYR A 97 11.51 -4.65 3.61
N ALA A 98 12.40 -4.73 2.63
CA ALA A 98 13.84 -4.70 2.87
C ALA A 98 14.32 -3.40 3.54
N LYS A 99 13.57 -2.30 3.40
CA LYS A 99 13.88 -0.98 3.98
C LYS A 99 13.10 -0.71 5.26
N SER A 100 11.80 -0.97 5.23
CA SER A 100 10.86 -0.65 6.31
C SER A 100 10.87 -1.68 7.43
N GLY A 101 11.06 -2.95 7.10
CA GLY A 101 10.88 -4.09 8.01
C GLY A 101 9.41 -4.44 8.26
N ILE A 102 8.47 -3.90 7.44
CA ILE A 102 7.06 -4.29 7.46
C ILE A 102 6.85 -5.37 6.41
N LEU A 103 6.25 -6.50 6.79
CA LEU A 103 6.00 -7.63 5.90
C LEU A 103 5.39 -7.18 4.57
N ALA A 104 5.98 -7.64 3.46
CA ALA A 104 5.52 -7.34 2.12
C ALA A 104 4.07 -7.80 1.90
N SER A 105 3.71 -8.96 2.44
CA SER A 105 2.35 -9.50 2.38
C SER A 105 1.32 -8.57 3.01
N ILE A 106 1.65 -7.88 4.09
CA ILE A 106 0.79 -6.91 4.77
C ILE A 106 0.58 -5.68 3.88
N SER A 107 1.68 -5.02 3.46
CA SER A 107 1.60 -3.83 2.62
C SER A 107 0.90 -4.12 1.29
N ALA A 108 1.18 -5.28 0.67
CA ALA A 108 0.54 -5.70 -0.57
C ALA A 108 -0.96 -5.94 -0.40
N ALA A 109 -1.38 -6.64 0.66
CA ALA A 109 -2.79 -6.89 0.91
C ALA A 109 -3.57 -5.60 1.22
N GLN A 110 -2.98 -4.66 1.95
CA GLN A 110 -3.55 -3.34 2.19
C GLN A 110 -3.65 -2.54 0.87
N CYS A 111 -2.60 -2.50 0.06
CA CYS A 111 -2.62 -1.88 -1.26
C CYS A 111 -3.74 -2.44 -2.13
N ILE A 112 -3.87 -3.76 -2.21
CA ILE A 112 -4.92 -4.44 -2.97
C ILE A 112 -6.31 -4.05 -2.47
N LEU A 113 -6.53 -4.07 -1.15
CA LEU A 113 -7.83 -3.75 -0.55
C LEU A 113 -8.22 -2.28 -0.76
N GLU A 114 -7.30 -1.36 -0.48
CA GLU A 114 -7.57 0.09 -0.47
C GLU A 114 -7.66 0.68 -1.89
N SER A 115 -6.86 0.17 -2.83
CA SER A 115 -6.81 0.69 -4.20
C SER A 115 -7.61 -0.12 -5.22
N GLY A 116 -8.19 -1.26 -4.83
CA GLY A 116 -8.82 -2.17 -5.79
C GLY A 116 -7.81 -2.63 -6.85
N TYR A 117 -6.67 -3.18 -6.42
CA TYR A 117 -5.58 -3.61 -7.31
C TYR A 117 -5.00 -2.46 -8.16
N MET A 118 -4.82 -1.29 -7.59
CA MET A 118 -4.43 -0.05 -8.29
C MET A 118 -5.46 0.42 -9.34
N GLY A 119 -6.72 -0.03 -9.22
CA GLY A 119 -7.78 0.26 -10.19
C GLY A 119 -8.65 1.47 -9.85
N THR A 120 -8.53 2.06 -8.66
CA THR A 120 -9.32 3.25 -8.28
C THR A 120 -8.78 4.51 -8.93
N ASP A 121 -9.66 5.52 -9.16
CA ASP A 121 -9.24 6.83 -9.68
C ASP A 121 -8.12 7.45 -8.85
N LEU A 122 -8.18 7.29 -7.52
CA LEU A 122 -7.16 7.82 -6.62
C LEU A 122 -5.78 7.18 -6.85
N ALA A 123 -5.76 5.87 -7.12
CA ALA A 123 -4.52 5.20 -7.48
C ALA A 123 -4.02 5.65 -8.85
N GLN A 124 -4.89 5.70 -9.85
CA GLN A 124 -4.49 6.01 -11.24
C GLN A 124 -4.11 7.46 -11.47
N GLU A 125 -4.81 8.41 -10.82
CA GLU A 125 -4.59 9.85 -11.02
C GLU A 125 -3.55 10.44 -10.05
N ALA A 126 -3.30 9.77 -8.93
CA ALA A 126 -2.46 10.27 -7.86
C ALA A 126 -1.39 9.29 -7.35
N ASN A 127 -1.27 8.11 -7.92
CA ASN A 127 -0.43 7.01 -7.43
C ASN A 127 -0.64 6.69 -5.93
N ASN A 128 -1.80 7.05 -5.37
CA ASN A 128 -2.12 6.90 -3.95
C ASN A 128 -2.89 5.59 -3.73
N CYS A 129 -2.17 4.57 -3.35
CA CYS A 129 -2.72 3.21 -3.23
C CYS A 129 -3.27 2.88 -1.83
N PHE A 130 -3.11 3.76 -0.85
CA PHE A 130 -3.52 3.53 0.54
C PHE A 130 -4.54 4.56 1.05
N GLY A 131 -5.02 5.45 0.20
CA GLY A 131 -5.98 6.48 0.62
C GLY A 131 -5.38 7.53 1.57
N MET A 132 -4.07 7.78 1.49
CA MET A 132 -3.38 8.74 2.35
C MET A 132 -3.90 10.15 2.11
N LYS A 133 -4.49 10.76 3.15
CA LYS A 133 -4.98 12.15 3.10
C LYS A 133 -3.82 13.13 3.31
N VAL A 134 -3.95 14.34 2.75
CA VAL A 134 -2.98 15.43 2.96
C VAL A 134 -2.84 15.74 4.43
N THR A 135 -3.98 15.82 5.15
CA THR A 135 -4.00 16.04 6.59
C THR A 135 -4.40 14.76 7.28
N LEU A 136 -3.44 14.10 7.90
CA LEU A 136 -3.70 13.04 8.86
C LEU A 136 -3.60 13.68 10.25
N SER A 137 -4.73 13.76 10.95
CA SER A 137 -4.83 14.49 12.21
C SER A 137 -3.84 13.97 13.26
N GLY A 138 -3.08 14.90 13.83
CA GLY A 138 -2.32 14.69 15.05
C GLY A 138 -0.98 13.97 14.88
N ASN A 139 -0.58 13.55 13.69
CA ASN A 139 0.65 12.83 13.50
C ASN A 139 1.53 13.42 12.39
N THR A 140 2.76 13.67 12.74
CA THR A 140 3.85 13.88 11.81
C THR A 140 4.79 12.68 11.92
N TRP A 141 5.35 12.23 10.80
CA TRP A 141 6.34 11.17 10.78
C TRP A 141 7.51 11.56 9.88
N GLU A 142 8.67 11.09 10.27
CA GLU A 142 9.90 11.29 9.51
C GLU A 142 9.92 10.36 8.29
N ASN A 143 10.75 10.69 7.31
CA ASN A 143 10.98 9.88 6.11
C ASN A 143 9.74 9.69 5.20
N SER A 144 8.75 10.60 5.27
CA SER A 144 7.68 10.65 4.27
C SER A 144 8.27 10.84 2.88
N SER A 145 7.83 10.03 1.91
CA SER A 145 8.18 10.18 0.49
C SER A 145 7.29 11.18 -0.24
N TRP A 146 6.21 11.67 0.40
CA TRP A 146 5.36 12.71 -0.16
C TRP A 146 6.08 14.07 -0.12
N ASP A 147 5.91 14.86 -1.18
CA ASP A 147 6.54 16.17 -1.34
C ASP A 147 6.00 17.27 -0.40
N GLY A 148 4.92 16.96 0.33
CA GLY A 148 4.25 17.90 1.25
C GLY A 148 3.30 18.88 0.57
N ILE A 149 3.14 18.85 -0.75
CA ILE A 149 2.39 19.85 -1.55
C ILE A 149 1.40 19.21 -2.50
N SER A 150 1.83 18.23 -3.28
CA SER A 150 1.04 17.62 -4.36
C SER A 150 -0.18 16.90 -3.82
N SER A 151 -1.36 17.23 -4.35
CA SER A 151 -2.61 16.68 -3.86
C SER A 151 -3.60 16.36 -4.98
N TYR A 152 -4.45 15.40 -4.71
CA TYR A 152 -5.62 15.04 -5.52
C TYR A 152 -6.89 15.24 -4.71
N THR A 153 -7.83 15.98 -5.24
CA THR A 153 -9.09 16.32 -4.57
C THR A 153 -10.21 15.44 -5.08
N LYS A 154 -10.88 14.73 -4.16
CA LYS A 154 -11.98 13.82 -4.49
C LYS A 154 -13.17 14.04 -3.57
N GLN A 155 -14.37 13.87 -4.12
CA GLN A 155 -15.57 13.72 -3.29
C GLN A 155 -15.59 12.33 -2.66
N THR A 156 -15.76 12.26 -1.35
CA THR A 156 -15.84 11.00 -0.59
C THR A 156 -17.05 11.02 0.33
N GLY A 157 -17.66 9.85 0.52
CA GLY A 157 -18.76 9.68 1.47
C GLY A 157 -18.21 9.40 2.86
N GLU A 158 -18.53 10.25 3.80
CA GLU A 158 -18.20 10.05 5.22
C GLU A 158 -19.47 9.85 6.02
N GLU A 159 -19.38 9.19 7.16
CA GLU A 159 -20.51 9.00 8.06
C GLU A 159 -20.34 9.84 9.32
N TYR A 160 -21.30 10.77 9.53
CA TYR A 160 -21.34 11.61 10.71
C TYR A 160 -22.67 11.36 11.46
N GLY A 161 -22.57 10.89 12.68
CA GLY A 161 -23.74 10.64 13.52
C GLY A 161 -24.80 9.73 12.89
N GLY A 162 -24.37 8.68 12.17
CA GLY A 162 -25.25 7.74 11.47
C GLY A 162 -25.82 8.27 10.14
N ARG A 163 -25.35 9.43 9.65
CA ARG A 163 -25.75 10.00 8.36
C ARG A 163 -24.57 10.02 7.40
N ARG A 164 -24.79 9.52 6.20
CA ARG A 164 -23.82 9.61 5.12
C ARG A 164 -23.85 11.02 4.54
N VAL A 165 -22.69 11.68 4.52
CA VAL A 165 -22.47 12.99 3.90
C VAL A 165 -21.37 12.91 2.88
N THR A 166 -21.50 13.65 1.79
CA THR A 166 -20.42 13.76 0.80
C THR A 166 -19.58 14.97 1.17
N ILE A 167 -18.28 14.75 1.34
CA ILE A 167 -17.32 15.82 1.59
C ILE A 167 -16.25 15.80 0.49
N THR A 168 -15.62 16.95 0.29
CA THR A 168 -14.44 17.06 -0.56
C THR A 168 -13.21 16.85 0.31
N ALA A 169 -12.41 15.84 0.03
CA ALA A 169 -11.17 15.54 0.74
C ALA A 169 -9.97 15.66 -0.21
N ALA A 170 -8.86 16.17 0.32
CA ALA A 170 -7.58 16.21 -0.37
C ALA A 170 -6.73 15.00 0.05
N PHE A 171 -6.24 14.28 -0.92
CA PHE A 171 -5.37 13.12 -0.76
C PHE A 171 -3.97 13.45 -1.28
N ARG A 172 -2.96 12.83 -0.74
CA ARG A 172 -1.58 12.95 -1.20
C ARG A 172 -1.48 12.45 -2.64
N LYS A 173 -0.71 13.14 -3.46
CA LYS A 173 -0.36 12.72 -4.80
C LYS A 173 1.13 12.41 -4.82
N TYR A 174 1.49 11.27 -5.37
CA TYR A 174 2.87 10.80 -5.45
C TYR A 174 3.36 10.76 -6.89
N ASP A 175 4.65 10.90 -7.09
CA ASP A 175 5.27 10.80 -8.40
C ASP A 175 5.19 9.37 -8.96
N CYS A 176 5.25 8.37 -8.08
CA CYS A 176 5.17 6.95 -8.43
C CYS A 176 4.48 6.13 -7.33
N VAL A 177 4.13 4.89 -7.64
CA VAL A 177 3.47 4.00 -6.68
C VAL A 177 4.41 3.59 -5.55
N GLU A 178 5.69 3.46 -5.83
CA GLU A 178 6.74 3.15 -4.84
C GLU A 178 6.81 4.21 -3.74
N ASP A 179 6.62 5.50 -4.09
CA ASP A 179 6.55 6.57 -3.10
C ASP A 179 5.30 6.44 -2.22
N SER A 180 4.17 6.00 -2.78
CA SER A 180 2.97 5.73 -1.99
C SER A 180 3.18 4.58 -1.01
N VAL A 181 3.89 3.51 -1.41
CA VAL A 181 4.24 2.38 -0.52
C VAL A 181 5.19 2.85 0.58
N ALA A 182 6.22 3.61 0.23
CA ALA A 182 7.21 4.11 1.19
C ALA A 182 6.59 5.08 2.22
N ASP A 183 5.70 5.98 1.79
CA ASP A 183 5.00 6.90 2.69
C ASP A 183 4.04 6.18 3.63
N HIS A 184 3.36 5.15 3.13
CA HIS A 184 2.51 4.30 3.96
C HIS A 184 3.31 3.57 5.04
N SER A 185 4.47 3.01 4.69
CA SER A 185 5.37 2.38 5.65
C SER A 185 5.93 3.38 6.65
N ALA A 186 6.33 4.57 6.21
CA ALA A 186 6.77 5.65 7.09
C ALA A 186 5.66 6.07 8.08
N TYR A 187 4.41 6.14 7.62
CA TYR A 187 3.25 6.39 8.48
C TYR A 187 3.09 5.29 9.54
N LEU A 188 3.10 4.02 9.15
CA LEU A 188 2.94 2.92 10.11
C LEU A 188 4.05 2.86 11.14
N LEU A 189 5.27 3.26 10.77
CA LEU A 189 6.42 3.26 11.67
C LEU A 189 6.53 4.52 12.54
N GLY A 190 5.96 5.64 12.10
CA GLY A 190 6.13 6.93 12.76
C GLY A 190 4.88 7.49 13.43
N ALA A 191 3.68 6.98 13.12
CA ALA A 191 2.46 7.50 13.72
C ALA A 191 2.40 7.21 15.22
N THR A 192 1.98 8.23 16.00
CA THR A 192 1.91 8.16 17.46
C THR A 192 0.49 8.30 17.98
N ASP A 193 0.26 7.80 19.18
CA ASP A 193 -0.87 8.08 20.03
C ASP A 193 -0.35 8.57 21.39
N GLY A 194 -0.39 9.88 21.59
CA GLY A 194 0.37 10.53 22.65
C GLY A 194 1.87 10.32 22.44
N ASP A 195 2.57 9.82 23.46
CA ASP A 195 4.03 9.61 23.45
C ASP A 195 4.45 8.20 22.95
N ARG A 196 3.48 7.39 22.48
CA ARG A 196 3.75 6.00 22.06
C ARG A 196 3.57 5.84 20.56
N LEU A 197 4.37 4.95 19.97
CA LEU A 197 4.13 4.53 18.60
C LEU A 197 2.77 3.83 18.53
N ARG A 198 1.95 4.22 17.57
CA ARG A 198 0.59 3.69 17.38
C ARG A 198 0.60 2.20 17.01
N TYR A 199 1.61 1.79 16.26
CA TYR A 199 1.78 0.43 15.75
C TYR A 199 3.06 -0.20 16.30
N GLU A 200 3.31 -0.01 17.62
CA GLU A 200 4.46 -0.56 18.30
C GLU A 200 4.52 -2.09 18.14
N GLY A 201 5.69 -2.62 17.80
CA GLY A 201 5.91 -4.04 17.54
C GLY A 201 5.67 -4.47 16.08
N LEU A 202 5.19 -3.58 15.21
CA LEU A 202 4.97 -3.92 13.79
C LEU A 202 6.27 -4.15 13.03
N LYS A 203 7.29 -3.32 13.29
CA LYS A 203 8.58 -3.43 12.62
C LYS A 203 9.29 -4.74 13.02
N GLY A 204 9.57 -5.57 12.02
CA GLY A 204 10.26 -6.86 12.22
C GLY A 204 9.34 -7.99 12.72
N GLU A 205 8.01 -7.76 12.80
CA GLU A 205 7.06 -8.84 13.01
C GLU A 205 7.09 -9.79 11.81
N THR A 206 7.08 -11.10 12.07
CA THR A 206 7.22 -12.14 11.04
C THR A 206 5.95 -12.96 10.81
N ASP A 207 4.96 -12.83 11.68
CA ASP A 207 3.62 -13.41 11.48
C ASP A 207 2.63 -12.36 11.01
N TYR A 208 2.16 -12.49 9.77
CA TYR A 208 1.23 -11.53 9.19
C TYR A 208 -0.10 -11.40 9.96
N ARG A 209 -0.53 -12.44 10.68
CA ARG A 209 -1.75 -12.36 11.50
C ARG A 209 -1.54 -11.45 12.71
N THR A 210 -0.38 -11.57 13.34
CA THR A 210 0.03 -10.67 14.42
C THR A 210 0.23 -9.25 13.90
N ALA A 211 0.92 -9.09 12.78
CA ALA A 211 1.16 -7.78 12.17
C ALA A 211 -0.13 -7.03 11.84
N ILE A 212 -1.11 -7.69 11.21
CA ILE A 212 -2.39 -7.04 10.89
C ILE A 212 -3.24 -6.76 12.13
N GLN A 213 -3.10 -7.56 13.18
CA GLN A 213 -3.77 -7.29 14.46
C GLN A 213 -3.19 -6.03 15.12
N ILE A 214 -1.86 -5.85 15.13
CA ILE A 214 -1.20 -4.62 15.60
C ILE A 214 -1.74 -3.40 14.85
N ILE A 215 -1.84 -3.48 13.51
CA ILE A 215 -2.36 -2.39 12.66
C ILE A 215 -3.83 -2.10 13.02
N LYS A 216 -4.64 -3.11 13.22
CA LYS A 216 -6.05 -2.97 13.60
C LYS A 216 -6.20 -2.34 14.99
N ASP A 217 -5.46 -2.81 15.98
CA ASP A 217 -5.51 -2.33 17.37
C ASP A 217 -4.98 -0.89 17.47
N GLY A 218 -4.03 -0.50 16.61
CA GLY A 218 -3.58 0.87 16.44
C GLY A 218 -4.61 1.80 15.78
N GLY A 219 -5.78 1.26 15.37
CA GLY A 219 -6.90 2.07 14.87
C GLY A 219 -6.77 2.46 13.38
N TYR A 220 -6.03 1.70 12.58
CA TYR A 220 -5.90 1.95 11.13
C TYR A 220 -7.26 1.90 10.42
N ALA A 221 -8.10 0.95 10.78
CA ALA A 221 -9.44 0.78 10.20
C ALA A 221 -10.50 0.57 11.29
N THR A 222 -11.69 1.11 11.09
CA THR A 222 -12.85 0.92 11.98
C THR A 222 -13.61 -0.38 11.70
N ASP A 223 -13.50 -0.91 10.49
CA ASP A 223 -14.17 -2.15 10.05
C ASP A 223 -13.75 -3.33 10.93
N SER A 224 -14.73 -3.98 11.59
CA SER A 224 -14.50 -5.16 12.43
C SER A 224 -13.98 -6.36 11.65
N ALA A 225 -14.26 -6.45 10.34
CA ALA A 225 -13.81 -7.52 9.46
C ALA A 225 -12.45 -7.24 8.80
N TYR A 226 -11.77 -6.13 9.15
CA TYR A 226 -10.55 -5.70 8.47
C TYR A 226 -9.45 -6.76 8.51
N VAL A 227 -9.16 -7.30 9.68
CA VAL A 227 -8.15 -8.36 9.87
C VAL A 227 -8.44 -9.56 8.98
N SER A 228 -9.69 -10.06 8.99
CA SER A 228 -10.06 -11.21 8.17
C SER A 228 -10.00 -10.92 6.67
N LYS A 229 -10.34 -9.71 6.24
CA LYS A 229 -10.23 -9.30 4.83
C LYS A 229 -8.77 -9.33 4.37
N ILE A 230 -7.86 -8.76 5.15
CA ILE A 230 -6.43 -8.75 4.84
C ILE A 230 -5.87 -10.18 4.82
N CYS A 231 -6.15 -10.99 5.85
CA CYS A 231 -5.70 -12.39 5.88
C CYS A 231 -6.21 -13.18 4.66
N ASN A 232 -7.46 -13.01 4.28
CA ASN A 232 -8.03 -13.69 3.10
C ASN A 232 -7.34 -13.27 1.79
N ILE A 233 -6.96 -11.99 1.65
CA ILE A 233 -6.21 -11.52 0.47
C ILE A 233 -4.82 -12.13 0.47
N ILE A 234 -4.11 -12.14 1.60
CA ILE A 234 -2.79 -12.77 1.73
C ILE A 234 -2.85 -14.25 1.33
N GLU A 235 -3.83 -14.98 1.84
CA GLU A 235 -3.98 -16.41 1.57
C GLU A 235 -4.44 -16.68 0.12
N LYS A 236 -5.39 -15.89 -0.41
CA LYS A 236 -5.89 -16.01 -1.78
C LYS A 236 -4.78 -15.90 -2.81
N PHE A 237 -3.89 -14.93 -2.62
CA PHE A 237 -2.82 -14.62 -3.57
C PHE A 237 -1.45 -15.15 -3.14
N ASN A 238 -1.38 -15.89 -2.03
CA ASN A 238 -0.12 -16.42 -1.48
C ASN A 238 0.94 -15.32 -1.30
N LEU A 239 0.53 -14.16 -0.75
CA LEU A 239 1.40 -12.98 -0.68
C LEU A 239 2.60 -13.16 0.25
N THR A 240 2.59 -14.14 1.17
CA THR A 240 3.74 -14.48 2.00
C THR A 240 4.97 -14.93 1.21
N GLN A 241 4.82 -15.27 -0.08
CA GLN A 241 5.96 -15.53 -0.96
C GLN A 241 6.88 -14.30 -1.13
N TYR A 242 6.37 -13.10 -0.86
CA TYR A 242 7.11 -11.84 -0.91
C TYR A 242 7.74 -11.44 0.43
N ASP A 243 7.47 -12.17 1.52
CA ASP A 243 8.05 -11.90 2.84
C ASP A 243 9.49 -12.45 2.98
N VAL A 244 10.21 -12.44 1.88
CA VAL A 244 11.62 -12.80 1.82
C VAL A 244 12.43 -11.54 1.59
N MET A 245 13.35 -11.24 2.51
CA MET A 245 14.29 -10.12 2.34
C MET A 245 15.08 -10.29 1.06
N LEU A 246 14.96 -9.34 0.16
CA LEU A 246 15.85 -9.26 -0.99
C LEU A 246 17.25 -8.87 -0.48
N ASP A 247 18.27 -9.61 -0.92
CA ASP A 247 19.66 -9.19 -0.70
C ASP A 247 19.87 -7.87 -1.46
N THR A 248 20.14 -6.78 -0.74
CA THR A 248 20.13 -5.40 -1.24
C THR A 248 21.31 -5.05 -2.18
N ARG A 249 21.93 -6.04 -2.74
CA ARG A 249 22.91 -5.83 -3.80
C ARG A 249 22.20 -5.27 -5.02
N SER A 250 22.33 -3.97 -5.25
CA SER A 250 21.77 -3.11 -6.32
C SER A 250 20.39 -3.51 -6.88
N ASN A 251 19.41 -2.61 -6.75
CA ASN A 251 18.05 -2.81 -7.26
C ASN A 251 18.00 -3.13 -8.77
N ASP A 252 18.94 -2.68 -9.55
CA ASP A 252 18.95 -2.87 -11.00
C ASP A 252 19.35 -4.29 -11.43
N GLU A 253 20.29 -4.92 -10.72
CA GLU A 253 20.67 -6.33 -10.99
C GLU A 253 19.62 -7.35 -10.53
N LEU A 254 18.79 -7.02 -9.53
CA LEU A 254 17.75 -7.92 -9.04
C LEU A 254 16.45 -7.85 -9.85
N LEU A 255 16.20 -6.75 -10.57
CA LEU A 255 15.00 -6.58 -11.41
C LEU A 255 15.13 -7.34 -12.75
N GLU A 256 16.33 -7.49 -13.29
CA GLU A 256 16.58 -8.24 -14.52
C GLU A 256 16.37 -9.76 -14.36
N ASP A 257 16.53 -10.30 -13.14
CA ASP A 257 16.47 -11.74 -12.87
C ASP A 257 15.18 -12.26 -12.26
N VAL A 258 14.17 -11.40 -12.00
CA VAL A 258 12.95 -11.90 -11.38
C VAL A 258 11.94 -12.41 -12.37
N GLN A 259 11.95 -13.67 -12.41
CA GLN A 259 11.18 -14.49 -13.32
C GLN A 259 10.00 -15.13 -12.59
N PHE A 260 8.78 -14.90 -13.13
CA PHE A 260 7.57 -15.51 -12.57
C PHE A 260 7.19 -16.78 -13.33
N TYR A 261 6.88 -17.84 -12.59
CA TYR A 261 6.17 -18.99 -13.12
C TYR A 261 4.68 -18.65 -13.19
N ARG A 262 4.10 -18.67 -14.40
CA ARG A 262 2.69 -18.33 -14.62
C ARG A 262 1.85 -19.58 -14.78
N ILE A 263 0.63 -19.55 -14.24
CA ILE A 263 -0.35 -20.64 -14.40
C ILE A 263 -1.41 -20.17 -15.39
N ARG A 264 -1.42 -20.75 -16.59
CA ARG A 264 -2.35 -20.43 -17.67
C ARG A 264 -2.84 -21.72 -18.37
N LYS A 265 -3.86 -21.62 -19.21
CA LYS A 265 -4.26 -22.74 -20.09
C LYS A 265 -3.25 -22.94 -21.22
N THR A 266 -2.92 -21.86 -21.91
CA THR A 266 -1.79 -21.76 -22.85
C THR A 266 -0.98 -20.51 -22.52
N TRP A 267 0.22 -20.39 -23.06
CA TRP A 267 1.06 -19.20 -22.82
C TRP A 267 0.39 -17.92 -23.35
N GLU A 268 -0.23 -18.02 -24.52
CA GLU A 268 -0.86 -16.92 -25.25
C GLU A 268 -2.24 -16.53 -24.64
N ASP A 269 -2.86 -17.39 -23.85
CA ASP A 269 -4.15 -17.12 -23.20
C ASP A 269 -3.94 -16.43 -21.86
N GLU A 270 -3.65 -15.13 -21.92
CA GLU A 270 -3.39 -14.30 -20.76
C GLU A 270 -4.60 -14.15 -19.83
N ASP A 271 -5.80 -14.12 -20.40
CA ASP A 271 -7.05 -14.02 -19.66
C ASP A 271 -7.32 -15.26 -18.78
N SER A 272 -6.71 -16.39 -19.11
CA SER A 272 -6.80 -17.62 -18.31
C SER A 272 -5.85 -17.62 -17.10
N GLN A 273 -5.02 -16.60 -16.91
CA GLN A 273 -4.00 -16.63 -15.86
C GLN A 273 -4.59 -16.77 -14.46
N GLN A 274 -4.17 -17.81 -13.73
CA GLN A 274 -4.62 -18.09 -12.37
C GLN A 274 -3.69 -17.53 -11.30
N GLY A 275 -2.44 -17.24 -11.64
CA GLY A 275 -1.45 -16.70 -10.72
C GLY A 275 -0.06 -16.63 -11.33
N ALA A 276 0.80 -15.84 -10.67
CA ALA A 276 2.21 -15.71 -10.95
C ALA A 276 3.00 -15.97 -9.65
N TYR A 277 4.02 -16.81 -9.70
CA TYR A 277 4.75 -17.31 -8.54
C TYR A 277 6.26 -17.19 -8.76
N LEU A 278 6.97 -16.80 -7.73
CA LEU A 278 8.45 -16.79 -7.74
C LEU A 278 9.03 -18.19 -7.58
N ASP A 279 8.30 -19.08 -6.92
CA ASP A 279 8.72 -20.44 -6.63
C ASP A 279 7.96 -21.46 -7.48
N LEU A 280 8.69 -22.30 -8.20
CA LEU A 280 8.12 -23.33 -9.09
C LEU A 280 7.30 -24.39 -8.32
N ALA A 281 7.71 -24.75 -7.10
CA ALA A 281 6.99 -25.78 -6.33
C ALA A 281 5.63 -25.24 -5.89
N GLN A 282 5.56 -23.97 -5.51
CA GLN A 282 4.30 -23.28 -5.20
C GLN A 282 3.41 -23.14 -6.42
N ALA A 283 3.97 -22.76 -7.58
CA ALA A 283 3.23 -22.69 -8.83
C ALA A 283 2.63 -24.06 -9.18
N LYS A 284 3.41 -25.15 -9.09
CA LYS A 284 2.92 -26.52 -9.33
C LYS A 284 1.82 -26.93 -8.35
N LYS A 285 1.95 -26.57 -7.07
CA LYS A 285 0.96 -26.84 -6.03
C LYS A 285 -0.35 -26.12 -6.29
N ALA A 286 -0.30 -24.87 -6.73
CA ALA A 286 -1.45 -24.03 -7.02
C ALA A 286 -2.13 -24.36 -8.37
N CYS A 287 -1.43 -25.01 -9.29
CA CYS A 287 -1.92 -25.33 -10.62
C CYS A 287 -3.18 -26.20 -10.56
N LYS A 288 -4.27 -25.78 -11.19
CA LYS A 288 -5.55 -26.52 -11.25
C LYS A 288 -5.61 -27.42 -12.48
N LYS A 289 -6.51 -28.39 -12.44
CA LYS A 289 -6.76 -29.29 -13.57
C LYS A 289 -7.12 -28.52 -14.83
N GLY A 290 -6.48 -28.83 -15.94
CA GLY A 290 -6.67 -28.17 -17.23
C GLY A 290 -5.81 -26.92 -17.42
N TYR A 291 -4.87 -26.65 -16.49
CA TYR A 291 -3.90 -25.56 -16.56
C TYR A 291 -2.48 -26.10 -16.59
N SER A 292 -1.59 -25.25 -17.03
CA SER A 292 -0.15 -25.52 -17.08
C SER A 292 0.62 -24.42 -16.36
N VAL A 293 1.79 -24.78 -15.81
CA VAL A 293 2.77 -23.83 -15.28
C VAL A 293 3.77 -23.56 -16.40
N PHE A 294 3.98 -22.31 -16.68
CA PHE A 294 4.94 -21.82 -17.65
C PHE A 294 6.12 -21.16 -16.95
N SER A 295 7.32 -21.31 -17.54
CA SER A 295 8.51 -20.53 -17.18
C SER A 295 8.29 -19.05 -17.51
N PRO A 296 9.19 -18.17 -17.05
CA PRO A 296 9.22 -16.78 -17.47
C PRO A 296 9.32 -16.60 -18.99
N ASP A 297 10.05 -17.49 -19.65
CA ASP A 297 10.27 -17.48 -21.11
C ASP A 297 9.11 -18.13 -21.90
N GLY A 298 8.02 -18.50 -21.22
CA GLY A 298 6.87 -19.13 -21.88
C GLY A 298 6.99 -20.62 -22.10
N GLU A 299 8.04 -21.29 -21.62
CA GLU A 299 8.18 -22.74 -21.73
C GLU A 299 7.21 -23.44 -20.77
N LYS A 300 6.47 -24.41 -21.28
CA LYS A 300 5.56 -25.22 -20.47
C LYS A 300 6.34 -26.21 -19.59
N ILE A 301 6.36 -25.97 -18.29
CA ILE A 301 7.12 -26.78 -17.31
C ILE A 301 6.29 -27.90 -16.68
N TYR A 302 4.98 -27.66 -16.47
CA TYR A 302 4.13 -28.59 -15.76
C TYR A 302 2.67 -28.45 -16.22
N THR A 303 1.94 -29.55 -16.25
CA THR A 303 0.48 -29.59 -16.50
C THR A 303 -0.20 -30.47 -15.45
N ARG A 304 -1.36 -30.01 -14.96
CA ARG A 304 -2.14 -30.77 -13.98
C ARG A 304 -3.41 -31.35 -14.59
#